data_32b54b7ac4d27fb0c18c0509e943d18f
#
_entry.id   32b54b7ac4d27fb0c18c0509e943d18f
#
_cell.length_a   1.000
_cell.length_b   1.000
_cell.length_c   1.000
_cell.angle_alpha   90.00
_cell.angle_beta   90.00
_cell.angle_gamma   90.00
#
_symmetry.space_group_name_H-M   'P 1'
#
loop_
_entity.id
_entity.type
_entity.pdbx_description
1 polymer ?
#
loop_
_entity_poly.entity_id
_entity_poly.type
_entity_poly.pdbx_seq_one_letter_code
_entity_poly.pdbx_strand_id
1 'polypeptide(L)'
;MAKQQLWAITCFFNPLGCESRLRNYRIFRENLSLPLVAVEWSHEGRFQLRPSEADILVQIGSGDLLWQKERLLNIALRSVPRDCPLVAWLDSDIVFEDCNWTDRTVDLLRKFMIIEPFSLVYEVPQNGMPGDAGSRQDQGYALLYALAGRIAPPEVLRGDIRVKDRMSSGLAWAARREILDQYGFYDACVLGGGNRAIACAMLGRFDDAIEYLQMGPSWARHYRNWAQPYFEVLHGSVGFAEGGLFHLWHGELKNRRYAERHTFLASCGFDPEKDLWIDDQGTWRWNGLKSEAEQYVRGYFQARREDG
;
A
#
# COMPACT_ATOMS: atom_id res chain seq x y z
N MET A 1 10.70 -29.92 8.35
CA MET A 1 10.07 -29.02 7.37
C MET A 1 11.01 -27.85 7.16
N ALA A 2 11.26 -27.41 5.92
CA ALA A 2 12.04 -26.20 5.66
C ALA A 2 11.31 -25.02 6.32
N LYS A 3 12.06 -24.15 7.01
CA LYS A 3 11.50 -23.00 7.70
C LYS A 3 10.98 -22.01 6.65
N GLN A 4 9.71 -21.58 6.76
CA GLN A 4 9.13 -20.60 5.84
C GLN A 4 9.92 -19.29 5.93
N GLN A 5 10.57 -18.89 4.85
CA GLN A 5 11.44 -17.73 4.82
C GLN A 5 10.72 -16.41 4.52
N LEU A 6 9.58 -16.46 3.85
CA LEU A 6 8.80 -15.29 3.41
C LEU A 6 7.35 -15.41 3.88
N TRP A 7 6.83 -14.38 4.52
CA TRP A 7 5.43 -14.21 4.89
C TRP A 7 4.84 -13.02 4.14
N ALA A 8 3.59 -13.13 3.77
CA ALA A 8 2.82 -12.01 3.26
C ALA A 8 2.08 -11.29 4.40
N ILE A 9 1.98 -9.97 4.29
CA ILE A 9 1.09 -9.14 5.11
C ILE A 9 0.18 -8.33 4.20
N THR A 10 -1.08 -8.16 4.60
CA THR A 10 -2.04 -7.31 3.92
C THR A 10 -2.98 -6.63 4.90
N CYS A 11 -3.68 -5.59 4.45
CA CYS A 11 -4.82 -5.06 5.16
C CYS A 11 -6.10 -5.20 4.32
N PHE A 12 -7.17 -5.63 4.94
CA PHE A 12 -8.51 -5.55 4.38
C PHE A 12 -9.21 -4.32 4.96
N PHE A 13 -9.17 -3.24 4.16
CA PHE A 13 -9.74 -1.95 4.51
C PHE A 13 -10.95 -1.69 3.61
N ASN A 14 -12.14 -2.04 4.12
CA ASN A 14 -13.42 -1.92 3.41
C ASN A 14 -14.46 -1.15 4.23
N PRO A 15 -14.24 0.16 4.48
CA PRO A 15 -15.05 0.94 5.40
C PRO A 15 -16.52 1.11 4.99
N LEU A 16 -16.83 0.93 3.69
CA LEU A 16 -18.18 1.09 3.16
C LEU A 16 -18.86 -0.23 2.83
N GLY A 17 -18.21 -1.37 3.08
CA GLY A 17 -18.78 -2.68 2.82
C GLY A 17 -18.91 -3.03 1.34
N CYS A 18 -18.06 -2.47 0.46
CA CYS A 18 -18.09 -2.73 -0.98
C CYS A 18 -17.88 -4.21 -1.29
N GLU A 19 -18.77 -4.78 -2.12
CA GLU A 19 -18.72 -6.19 -2.48
C GLU A 19 -17.51 -6.55 -3.36
N SER A 20 -17.10 -5.63 -4.23
CA SER A 20 -15.92 -5.77 -5.07
C SER A 20 -14.65 -6.01 -4.25
N ARG A 21 -14.49 -5.30 -3.11
CA ARG A 21 -13.33 -5.48 -2.24
C ARG A 21 -13.29 -6.84 -1.57
N LEU A 22 -14.42 -7.33 -1.09
CA LEU A 22 -14.50 -8.66 -0.47
C LEU A 22 -14.25 -9.76 -1.50
N ARG A 23 -14.82 -9.63 -2.69
CA ARG A 23 -14.58 -10.54 -3.83
C ARG A 23 -13.09 -10.56 -4.19
N ASN A 24 -12.48 -9.39 -4.36
CA ASN A 24 -11.08 -9.26 -4.73
C ASN A 24 -10.14 -9.85 -3.67
N TYR A 25 -10.42 -9.60 -2.39
CA TYR A 25 -9.67 -10.23 -1.30
C TYR A 25 -9.70 -11.75 -1.40
N ARG A 26 -10.86 -12.36 -1.68
CA ARG A 26 -10.99 -13.82 -1.81
C ARG A 26 -10.22 -14.36 -3.00
N ILE A 27 -10.30 -13.69 -4.15
CA ILE A 27 -9.49 -14.03 -5.33
C ILE A 27 -8.00 -13.90 -5.01
N PHE A 28 -7.57 -12.82 -4.37
CA PHE A 28 -6.20 -12.65 -3.91
C PHE A 28 -5.77 -13.81 -2.99
N ARG A 29 -6.56 -14.14 -1.96
CA ARG A 29 -6.21 -15.19 -1.00
C ARG A 29 -6.14 -16.59 -1.63
N GLU A 30 -7.05 -16.92 -2.52
CA GLU A 30 -7.09 -18.20 -3.24
C GLU A 30 -5.86 -18.40 -4.14
N ASN A 31 -5.28 -17.30 -4.66
CA ASN A 31 -4.10 -17.33 -5.54
C ASN A 31 -2.78 -17.06 -4.80
N LEU A 32 -2.81 -16.85 -3.48
CA LEU A 32 -1.60 -16.60 -2.70
C LEU A 32 -1.07 -17.91 -2.09
N SER A 33 0.14 -18.29 -2.48
CA SER A 33 0.82 -19.49 -1.96
C SER A 33 1.57 -19.27 -0.63
N LEU A 34 1.75 -18.01 -0.19
CA LEU A 34 2.44 -17.68 1.04
C LEU A 34 1.51 -17.75 2.26
N PRO A 35 2.05 -18.01 3.45
CA PRO A 35 1.33 -17.74 4.68
C PRO A 35 1.07 -16.25 4.81
N LEU A 36 -0.14 -15.90 5.27
CA LEU A 36 -0.68 -14.55 5.27
C LEU A 36 -1.06 -14.08 6.67
N VAL A 37 -0.55 -12.90 7.05
CA VAL A 37 -1.17 -12.10 8.11
C VAL A 37 -2.08 -11.07 7.44
N ALA A 38 -3.37 -11.12 7.75
CA ALA A 38 -4.34 -10.12 7.32
C ALA A 38 -4.85 -9.31 8.51
N VAL A 39 -4.88 -7.98 8.36
CA VAL A 39 -5.54 -7.10 9.32
C VAL A 39 -6.80 -6.56 8.68
N GLU A 40 -7.95 -6.92 9.24
CA GLU A 40 -9.24 -6.37 8.86
C GLU A 40 -9.60 -5.21 9.77
N TRP A 41 -9.95 -4.08 9.19
CA TRP A 41 -10.48 -2.94 9.93
C TRP A 41 -11.94 -2.71 9.61
N SER A 42 -12.76 -2.51 10.66
CA SER A 42 -14.17 -2.19 10.55
C SER A 42 -14.53 -1.06 11.50
N HIS A 43 -15.06 0.05 10.95
CA HIS A 43 -15.50 1.21 11.76
C HIS A 43 -16.60 0.86 12.76
N GLU A 44 -17.46 -0.12 12.43
CA GLU A 44 -18.63 -0.49 13.23
C GLU A 44 -18.43 -1.85 13.93
N GLY A 45 -17.25 -2.44 13.89
CA GLY A 45 -16.98 -3.77 14.44
C GLY A 45 -17.68 -4.92 13.72
N ARG A 46 -18.18 -4.66 12.50
CA ARG A 46 -18.78 -5.69 11.63
C ARG A 46 -17.73 -6.22 10.68
N PHE A 47 -17.23 -7.41 10.98
CA PHE A 47 -16.16 -8.05 10.21
C PHE A 47 -16.72 -8.92 9.10
N GLN A 48 -16.01 -8.95 7.96
CA GLN A 48 -16.40 -9.67 6.75
C GLN A 48 -15.53 -10.89 6.49
N LEU A 49 -14.28 -10.89 7.00
CA LEU A 49 -13.36 -12.00 6.84
C LEU A 49 -13.58 -13.07 7.91
N ARG A 50 -13.48 -14.33 7.49
CA ARG A 50 -13.53 -15.49 8.37
C ARG A 50 -12.14 -15.90 8.82
N PRO A 51 -11.95 -16.54 9.97
CA PRO A 51 -10.65 -17.00 10.45
C PRO A 51 -9.88 -17.86 9.44
N SER A 52 -10.57 -18.61 8.58
CA SER A 52 -9.96 -19.45 7.54
C SER A 52 -9.44 -18.68 6.32
N GLU A 53 -9.72 -17.39 6.21
CA GLU A 53 -9.32 -16.56 5.06
C GLU A 53 -7.94 -15.92 5.24
N ALA A 54 -7.22 -16.19 6.35
CA ALA A 54 -5.81 -15.86 6.57
C ALA A 54 -5.18 -16.88 7.52
N ASP A 55 -3.85 -17.01 7.52
CA ASP A 55 -3.16 -17.86 8.51
C ASP A 55 -3.13 -17.20 9.89
N ILE A 56 -3.03 -15.87 9.91
CA ILE A 56 -3.22 -15.03 11.10
C ILE A 56 -4.15 -13.90 10.71
N LEU A 57 -5.36 -13.87 11.29
CA LEU A 57 -6.34 -12.81 11.10
C LEU A 57 -6.41 -11.94 12.35
N VAL A 58 -6.14 -10.64 12.18
CA VAL A 58 -6.31 -9.61 13.21
C VAL A 58 -7.50 -8.75 12.84
N GLN A 59 -8.50 -8.65 13.73
CA GLN A 59 -9.71 -7.86 13.49
C GLN A 59 -9.77 -6.68 14.45
N ILE A 60 -9.90 -5.47 13.92
CA ILE A 60 -9.86 -4.21 14.67
C ILE A 60 -11.15 -3.44 14.44
N GLY A 61 -11.90 -3.21 15.52
CA GLY A 61 -13.19 -2.50 15.53
C GLY A 61 -13.10 -1.08 16.06
N SER A 62 -11.93 -0.44 16.00
CA SER A 62 -11.70 0.90 16.50
C SER A 62 -11.01 1.80 15.48
N GLY A 63 -10.77 3.08 15.83
CA GLY A 63 -10.19 4.05 14.93
C GLY A 63 -11.24 4.88 14.20
N ASP A 64 -10.81 5.96 13.57
CA ASP A 64 -11.69 6.82 12.78
C ASP A 64 -11.64 6.47 11.29
N LEU A 65 -12.65 6.92 10.55
CA LEU A 65 -12.70 6.74 9.11
C LEU A 65 -11.72 7.69 8.43
N LEU A 66 -10.50 7.21 8.26
CA LEU A 66 -9.42 7.82 7.50
C LEU A 66 -8.60 6.71 6.81
N TRP A 67 -7.68 7.05 5.92
CA TRP A 67 -6.86 6.04 5.26
C TRP A 67 -5.88 5.43 6.26
N GLN A 68 -6.06 4.16 6.58
CA GLN A 68 -5.29 3.46 7.60
C GLN A 68 -4.39 2.34 7.04
N LYS A 69 -4.29 2.18 5.73
CA LYS A 69 -3.58 1.04 5.11
C LYS A 69 -2.21 0.80 5.73
N GLU A 70 -1.35 1.79 5.72
CA GLU A 70 0.03 1.66 6.19
C GLU A 70 0.08 1.44 7.71
N ARG A 71 -0.87 2.02 8.45
CA ARG A 71 -1.03 1.78 9.89
C ARG A 71 -1.40 0.33 10.18
N LEU A 72 -2.36 -0.22 9.42
CA LEU A 72 -2.76 -1.62 9.52
C LEU A 72 -1.64 -2.59 9.09
N LEU A 73 -0.82 -2.21 8.10
CA LEU A 73 0.38 -2.97 7.74
C LEU A 73 1.42 -2.97 8.88
N ASN A 74 1.57 -1.86 9.62
CA ASN A 74 2.41 -1.82 10.82
C ASN A 74 1.89 -2.74 11.93
N ILE A 75 0.58 -2.95 12.02
CA ILE A 75 -0.03 -3.91 12.95
C ILE A 75 0.20 -5.35 12.44
N ALA A 76 -0.01 -5.61 11.15
CA ALA A 76 0.22 -6.90 10.53
C ALA A 76 1.68 -7.37 10.70
N LEU A 77 2.63 -6.48 10.51
CA LEU A 77 4.06 -6.75 10.66
C LEU A 77 4.41 -7.29 12.05
N ARG A 78 3.80 -6.75 13.10
CA ARG A 78 4.01 -7.21 14.48
C ARG A 78 3.47 -8.61 14.75
N SER A 79 2.53 -9.08 13.92
CA SER A 79 1.91 -10.40 14.03
C SER A 79 2.64 -11.48 13.20
N VAL A 80 3.58 -11.10 12.34
CA VAL A 80 4.43 -12.05 11.61
C VAL A 80 5.33 -12.80 12.60
N PRO A 81 5.48 -14.14 12.50
CA PRO A 81 6.39 -14.92 13.36
C PRO A 81 7.79 -14.30 13.42
N ARG A 82 8.35 -14.18 14.66
CA ARG A 82 9.61 -13.44 14.88
C ARG A 82 10.81 -14.02 14.15
N ASP A 83 10.77 -15.27 13.82
CA ASP A 83 11.84 -16.01 13.15
C ASP A 83 11.75 -15.95 11.61
N CYS A 84 10.76 -15.25 11.05
CA CYS A 84 10.63 -15.03 9.62
C CYS A 84 11.50 -13.84 9.19
N PRO A 85 12.51 -14.04 8.31
CA PRO A 85 13.45 -12.98 7.94
C PRO A 85 12.96 -12.06 6.83
N LEU A 86 11.94 -12.44 6.06
CA LEU A 86 11.47 -11.74 4.87
C LEU A 86 9.96 -11.51 4.93
N VAL A 87 9.53 -10.29 4.55
CA VAL A 87 8.11 -9.91 4.57
C VAL A 87 7.74 -9.28 3.23
N ALA A 88 6.65 -9.76 2.62
CA ALA A 88 6.01 -9.13 1.48
C ALA A 88 4.74 -8.40 1.94
N TRP A 89 4.58 -7.11 1.60
CA TRP A 89 3.32 -6.40 1.81
C TRP A 89 2.60 -6.24 0.48
N LEU A 90 1.38 -6.75 0.46
CA LEU A 90 0.60 -6.94 -0.74
C LEU A 90 -0.75 -6.22 -0.63
N ASP A 91 -1.18 -5.56 -1.69
CA ASP A 91 -2.56 -5.10 -1.79
C ASP A 91 -3.49 -6.32 -1.94
N SER A 92 -4.66 -6.27 -1.36
CA SER A 92 -5.59 -7.41 -1.31
C SER A 92 -6.47 -7.55 -2.56
N ASP A 93 -6.04 -6.94 -3.66
CA ASP A 93 -6.71 -6.93 -4.96
C ASP A 93 -5.73 -7.24 -6.12
N ILE A 94 -4.72 -8.06 -5.84
CA ILE A 94 -3.71 -8.46 -6.82
C ILE A 94 -3.61 -9.98 -6.96
N VAL A 95 -3.17 -10.44 -8.14
CA VAL A 95 -2.81 -11.84 -8.40
C VAL A 95 -1.52 -11.86 -9.21
N PHE A 96 -0.51 -12.57 -8.76
CA PHE A 96 0.71 -12.76 -9.53
C PHE A 96 0.46 -13.71 -10.70
N GLU A 97 1.02 -13.39 -11.85
CA GLU A 97 0.87 -14.20 -13.08
C GLU A 97 1.58 -15.55 -12.97
N ASP A 98 2.70 -15.60 -12.25
CA ASP A 98 3.56 -16.76 -12.12
C ASP A 98 3.75 -17.14 -10.65
N CYS A 99 3.54 -18.41 -10.32
CA CYS A 99 3.71 -18.96 -8.97
C CYS A 99 5.15 -18.91 -8.46
N ASN A 100 6.16 -18.81 -9.35
CA ASN A 100 7.58 -18.73 -8.96
C ASN A 100 7.99 -17.31 -8.49
N TRP A 101 7.08 -16.35 -8.41
CA TRP A 101 7.39 -15.00 -7.92
C TRP A 101 8.00 -15.02 -6.51
N THR A 102 7.58 -15.98 -5.66
CA THR A 102 8.09 -16.13 -4.28
C THR A 102 9.56 -16.51 -4.24
N ASP A 103 9.99 -17.46 -5.06
CA ASP A 103 11.38 -17.89 -5.11
C ASP A 103 12.28 -16.78 -5.67
N ARG A 104 11.85 -16.10 -6.74
CA ARG A 104 12.55 -14.92 -7.28
C ARG A 104 12.67 -13.81 -6.25
N THR A 105 11.62 -13.59 -5.46
CA THR A 105 11.61 -12.61 -4.36
C THR A 105 12.66 -12.95 -3.31
N VAL A 106 12.67 -14.20 -2.84
CA VAL A 106 13.66 -14.67 -1.85
C VAL A 106 15.09 -14.52 -2.36
N ASP A 107 15.35 -14.90 -3.63
CA ASP A 107 16.68 -14.82 -4.21
C ASP A 107 17.16 -13.36 -4.40
N LEU A 108 16.26 -12.45 -4.81
CA LEU A 108 16.59 -11.03 -4.95
C LEU A 108 16.82 -10.35 -3.61
N LEU A 109 16.09 -10.72 -2.56
CA LEU A 109 16.30 -10.18 -1.22
C LEU A 109 17.62 -10.62 -0.56
N ARG A 110 18.36 -11.57 -1.16
CA ARG A 110 19.77 -11.83 -0.81
C ARG A 110 20.70 -10.70 -1.27
N LYS A 111 20.32 -9.97 -2.33
CA LYS A 111 21.12 -8.89 -2.95
C LYS A 111 20.62 -7.51 -2.56
N PHE A 112 19.31 -7.35 -2.50
CA PHE A 112 18.64 -6.08 -2.20
C PHE A 112 17.98 -6.13 -0.81
N MET A 113 17.80 -4.98 -0.20
CA MET A 113 17.06 -4.86 1.06
C MET A 113 15.55 -4.82 0.82
N ILE A 114 15.11 -4.21 -0.28
CA ILE A 114 13.71 -4.09 -0.68
C ILE A 114 13.58 -4.31 -2.19
N ILE A 115 12.51 -4.96 -2.60
CA ILE A 115 12.19 -5.15 -4.03
C ILE A 115 10.71 -4.94 -4.33
N GLU A 116 10.40 -4.53 -5.58
CA GLU A 116 9.10 -4.77 -6.21
C GLU A 116 9.10 -6.18 -6.82
N PRO A 117 8.25 -7.12 -6.37
CA PRO A 117 8.29 -8.51 -6.84
C PRO A 117 7.59 -8.73 -8.20
N PHE A 118 7.53 -7.69 -9.02
CA PHE A 118 6.95 -7.70 -10.36
C PHE A 118 7.57 -6.58 -11.21
N SER A 119 7.32 -6.61 -12.53
CA SER A 119 7.74 -5.57 -13.49
C SER A 119 6.57 -5.02 -14.31
N LEU A 120 5.55 -5.86 -14.58
CA LEU A 120 4.40 -5.51 -15.37
C LEU A 120 3.11 -5.58 -14.53
N VAL A 121 2.18 -4.68 -14.80
CA VAL A 121 0.85 -4.65 -14.19
C VAL A 121 -0.19 -4.77 -15.29
N TYR A 122 -1.14 -5.66 -15.12
CA TYR A 122 -2.29 -5.81 -16.00
C TYR A 122 -3.55 -5.39 -15.24
N GLU A 123 -4.22 -4.33 -15.71
CA GLU A 123 -5.48 -3.87 -15.13
C GLU A 123 -6.60 -4.80 -15.60
N VAL A 124 -7.16 -5.60 -14.70
CA VAL A 124 -8.26 -6.49 -15.00
C VAL A 124 -9.54 -5.66 -15.14
N PRO A 125 -10.31 -5.80 -16.24
CA PRO A 125 -11.55 -5.05 -16.43
C PRO A 125 -12.61 -5.44 -15.40
N GLN A 126 -13.61 -4.59 -15.23
CA GLN A 126 -14.77 -4.90 -14.40
C GLN A 126 -15.38 -6.25 -14.82
N ASN A 127 -15.65 -7.13 -13.87
CA ASN A 127 -16.14 -8.49 -14.07
C ASN A 127 -15.19 -9.46 -14.81
N GLY A 128 -13.95 -9.04 -15.13
CA GLY A 128 -12.91 -9.92 -15.65
C GLY A 128 -12.23 -10.74 -14.54
N MET A 129 -11.53 -11.78 -14.97
CA MET A 129 -10.69 -12.61 -14.08
C MET A 129 -9.23 -12.59 -14.55
N PRO A 130 -8.27 -12.78 -13.63
CA PRO A 130 -6.86 -12.96 -13.98
C PRO A 130 -6.70 -14.10 -14.99
N GLY A 131 -5.98 -13.84 -16.10
CA GLY A 131 -5.75 -14.83 -17.15
C GLY A 131 -6.79 -14.86 -18.26
N ASP A 132 -7.92 -14.16 -18.15
CA ASP A 132 -8.88 -14.01 -19.23
C ASP A 132 -8.24 -13.32 -20.44
N ALA A 133 -8.78 -13.54 -21.65
CA ALA A 133 -8.28 -12.98 -22.91
C ALA A 133 -8.18 -11.44 -22.90
N GLY A 134 -9.04 -10.75 -22.12
CA GLY A 134 -9.03 -9.29 -21.95
C GLY A 134 -8.14 -8.77 -20.83
N SER A 135 -7.66 -9.63 -19.94
CA SER A 135 -6.99 -9.22 -18.70
C SER A 135 -5.57 -8.66 -18.89
N ARG A 136 -4.98 -8.75 -20.11
CA ARG A 136 -3.66 -8.21 -20.45
C ARG A 136 -3.70 -7.03 -21.42
N GLN A 137 -4.89 -6.49 -21.74
CA GLN A 137 -5.03 -5.40 -22.71
C GLN A 137 -4.58 -4.04 -22.16
N ASP A 138 -4.80 -3.80 -20.88
CA ASP A 138 -4.36 -2.58 -20.20
C ASP A 138 -3.13 -2.86 -19.34
N GLN A 139 -1.96 -2.59 -19.92
CA GLN A 139 -0.66 -2.86 -19.30
C GLN A 139 -0.03 -1.58 -18.74
N GLY A 140 0.52 -1.71 -17.56
CA GLY A 140 1.35 -0.72 -16.88
C GLY A 140 2.64 -1.34 -16.35
N TYR A 141 3.37 -0.58 -15.54
CA TYR A 141 4.73 -0.91 -15.09
C TYR A 141 4.88 -0.75 -13.58
N ALA A 142 5.71 -1.61 -12.98
CA ALA A 142 6.27 -1.38 -11.66
C ALA A 142 7.17 -0.14 -11.67
N LEU A 143 7.19 0.62 -10.60
CA LEU A 143 7.95 1.88 -10.53
C LEU A 143 9.45 1.65 -10.75
N LEU A 144 10.06 0.70 -10.02
CA LEU A 144 11.51 0.47 -10.10
C LEU A 144 11.93 -0.07 -11.47
N TYR A 145 11.10 -0.92 -12.08
CA TYR A 145 11.32 -1.40 -13.45
C TYR A 145 11.31 -0.23 -14.44
N ALA A 146 10.31 0.65 -14.36
CA ALA A 146 10.20 1.78 -15.26
C ALA A 146 11.37 2.77 -15.14
N LEU A 147 11.82 3.04 -13.92
CA LEU A 147 12.98 3.92 -13.67
C LEU A 147 14.30 3.29 -14.13
N ALA A 148 14.53 2.00 -13.84
CA ALA A 148 15.72 1.29 -14.25
C ALA A 148 15.82 1.11 -15.77
N GLY A 149 14.70 0.81 -16.42
CA GLY A 149 14.59 0.69 -17.88
C GLY A 149 14.57 2.03 -18.63
N ARG A 150 14.64 3.16 -17.90
CA ARG A 150 14.52 4.52 -18.46
C ARG A 150 13.23 4.73 -19.28
N ILE A 151 12.17 4.01 -18.92
CA ILE A 151 10.84 4.19 -19.51
C ILE A 151 10.29 5.57 -19.13
N ALA A 152 10.61 6.00 -17.89
CA ALA A 152 10.30 7.31 -17.40
C ALA A 152 11.45 7.90 -16.55
N PRO A 153 11.64 9.23 -16.55
CA PRO A 153 12.62 9.86 -15.68
C PRO A 153 12.12 9.92 -14.23
N PRO A 154 13.01 10.04 -13.21
CA PRO A 154 12.60 10.10 -11.80
C PRO A 154 11.63 11.22 -11.45
N GLU A 155 11.59 12.31 -12.23
CA GLU A 155 10.70 13.46 -12.06
C GLU A 155 9.21 13.11 -12.19
N VAL A 156 8.87 11.96 -12.78
CA VAL A 156 7.48 11.45 -12.84
C VAL A 156 6.86 11.30 -11.45
N LEU A 157 7.69 11.09 -10.42
CA LEU A 157 7.23 10.98 -9.03
C LEU A 157 6.51 12.23 -8.50
N ARG A 158 6.65 13.40 -9.15
CA ARG A 158 5.89 14.62 -8.86
C ARG A 158 4.49 14.63 -9.42
N GLY A 159 4.21 13.77 -10.39
CA GLY A 159 2.95 13.72 -11.13
C GLY A 159 2.06 12.55 -10.78
N ASP A 160 0.97 12.43 -11.52
CA ASP A 160 0.07 11.29 -11.44
C ASP A 160 0.57 10.15 -12.33
N ILE A 161 1.51 9.37 -11.83
CA ILE A 161 2.16 8.25 -12.54
C ILE A 161 1.17 7.15 -12.95
N ARG A 162 0.06 7.00 -12.22
CA ARG A 162 -0.92 5.94 -12.47
C ARG A 162 -1.72 6.24 -13.74
N VAL A 163 -2.16 7.48 -13.89
CA VAL A 163 -3.02 7.89 -15.01
C VAL A 163 -2.22 8.22 -16.24
N LYS A 164 -1.14 9.00 -16.09
CA LYS A 164 -0.36 9.50 -17.24
C LYS A 164 0.65 8.49 -17.77
N ASP A 165 1.36 7.84 -16.86
CA ASP A 165 2.56 7.06 -17.18
C ASP A 165 2.36 5.56 -16.99
N ARG A 166 1.15 5.13 -16.58
CA ARG A 166 0.79 3.73 -16.32
C ARG A 166 1.76 3.01 -15.38
N MET A 167 2.29 3.73 -14.39
CA MET A 167 3.19 3.18 -13.38
C MET A 167 2.50 3.05 -12.04
N SER A 168 2.92 2.07 -11.26
CA SER A 168 2.45 1.88 -9.89
C SER A 168 3.61 1.94 -8.91
N SER A 169 3.47 2.74 -7.85
CA SER A 169 4.35 2.73 -6.68
C SER A 169 3.80 1.87 -5.53
N GLY A 170 2.77 1.09 -5.78
CA GLY A 170 2.07 0.26 -4.81
C GLY A 170 1.94 -1.19 -5.27
N LEU A 171 0.83 -1.82 -4.94
CA LEU A 171 0.43 -3.18 -5.27
C LEU A 171 1.20 -4.24 -4.47
N ALA A 172 2.50 -4.41 -4.71
CA ALA A 172 3.31 -5.43 -4.05
C ALA A 172 4.74 -4.94 -3.83
N TRP A 173 5.27 -5.24 -2.66
CA TRP A 173 6.66 -5.03 -2.28
C TRP A 173 7.11 -6.15 -1.35
N ALA A 174 8.41 -6.38 -1.26
CA ALA A 174 8.99 -7.29 -0.29
C ALA A 174 10.29 -6.72 0.27
N ALA A 175 10.60 -7.03 1.53
CA ALA A 175 11.80 -6.54 2.21
C ALA A 175 12.40 -7.57 3.15
N ARG A 176 13.66 -7.36 3.49
CA ARG A 176 14.24 -7.96 4.68
C ARG A 176 13.53 -7.39 5.90
N ARG A 177 13.11 -8.26 6.79
CA ARG A 177 12.32 -7.88 7.97
C ARG A 177 13.01 -6.84 8.84
N GLU A 178 14.33 -6.92 8.97
CA GLU A 178 15.13 -6.00 9.79
C GLU A 178 14.86 -4.52 9.48
N ILE A 179 14.67 -4.17 8.20
CA ILE A 179 14.33 -2.79 7.78
C ILE A 179 12.93 -2.39 8.25
N LEU A 180 11.97 -3.31 8.13
CA LEU A 180 10.59 -3.04 8.54
C LEU A 180 10.45 -2.99 10.07
N ASP A 181 11.18 -3.84 10.79
CA ASP A 181 11.18 -3.82 12.27
C ASP A 181 11.78 -2.50 12.82
N GLN A 182 12.76 -1.92 12.11
CA GLN A 182 13.41 -0.68 12.54
C GLN A 182 12.58 0.57 12.21
N TYR A 183 11.97 0.63 11.04
CA TYR A 183 11.34 1.87 10.53
C TYR A 183 9.83 1.78 10.37
N GLY A 184 9.26 0.58 10.23
CA GLY A 184 7.87 0.39 9.85
C GLY A 184 7.52 1.00 8.49
N PHE A 185 6.23 1.18 8.27
CA PHE A 185 5.68 1.92 7.14
C PHE A 185 5.33 3.34 7.56
N TYR A 186 5.57 4.33 6.68
CA TYR A 186 5.08 5.69 6.90
C TYR A 186 3.56 5.71 6.80
N ASP A 187 2.87 5.99 7.89
CA ASP A 187 1.43 5.75 8.04
C ASP A 187 0.56 7.01 8.30
N ALA A 188 1.16 8.20 8.17
CA ALA A 188 0.44 9.46 8.38
C ALA A 188 -0.21 10.04 7.10
N CYS A 189 -0.42 9.21 6.06
CA CYS A 189 -1.08 9.62 4.83
C CYS A 189 -2.59 9.34 4.88
N VAL A 190 -3.34 10.14 5.62
CA VAL A 190 -4.76 9.92 5.97
C VAL A 190 -5.77 9.96 4.81
N LEU A 191 -5.33 10.30 3.59
CA LEU A 191 -6.11 10.24 2.32
C LEU A 191 -5.48 9.30 1.30
N GLY A 192 -4.58 8.40 1.74
CA GLY A 192 -3.77 7.55 0.87
C GLY A 192 -2.55 8.31 0.30
N GLY A 193 -1.78 7.63 -0.54
CA GLY A 193 -0.49 8.13 -1.05
C GLY A 193 0.71 7.64 -0.23
N GLY A 194 0.50 6.82 0.80
CA GLY A 194 1.57 6.22 1.61
C GLY A 194 2.54 5.40 0.76
N ASN A 195 2.05 4.60 -0.19
CA ASN A 195 2.92 3.89 -1.14
C ASN A 195 3.87 4.84 -1.88
N ARG A 196 3.38 6.03 -2.31
CA ARG A 196 4.20 7.05 -2.98
C ARG A 196 5.24 7.61 -2.00
N ALA A 197 4.82 7.97 -0.79
CA ALA A 197 5.73 8.50 0.23
C ALA A 197 6.86 7.49 0.54
N ILE A 198 6.53 6.22 0.70
CA ILE A 198 7.50 5.14 0.96
C ILE A 198 8.43 4.95 -0.24
N ALA A 199 7.91 4.88 -1.47
CA ALA A 199 8.73 4.73 -2.67
C ALA A 199 9.68 5.93 -2.88
N CYS A 200 9.20 7.15 -2.68
CA CYS A 200 10.06 8.35 -2.73
C CYS A 200 11.14 8.32 -1.64
N ALA A 201 10.82 7.84 -0.43
CA ALA A 201 11.81 7.67 0.63
C ALA A 201 12.90 6.67 0.24
N MET A 202 12.54 5.51 -0.31
CA MET A 202 13.49 4.50 -0.80
C MET A 202 14.46 5.05 -1.85
N LEU A 203 14.03 6.03 -2.64
CA LEU A 203 14.79 6.63 -3.74
C LEU A 203 15.48 7.95 -3.37
N GLY A 204 15.37 8.43 -2.12
CA GLY A 204 15.88 9.73 -1.70
C GLY A 204 15.17 10.93 -2.35
N ARG A 205 13.94 10.72 -2.86
CA ARG A 205 13.13 11.72 -3.59
C ARG A 205 12.09 12.36 -2.67
N PHE A 206 12.50 12.82 -1.51
CA PHE A 206 11.59 13.32 -0.46
C PHE A 206 10.75 14.50 -0.94
N ASP A 207 11.36 15.43 -1.67
CA ASP A 207 10.66 16.63 -2.19
C ASP A 207 9.54 16.26 -3.17
N ASP A 208 9.72 15.20 -3.95
CA ASP A 208 8.70 14.74 -4.88
C ASP A 208 7.46 14.19 -4.15
N ALA A 209 7.64 13.50 -3.02
CA ALA A 209 6.53 13.09 -2.18
C ALA A 209 5.83 14.28 -1.53
N ILE A 210 6.60 15.24 -1.01
CA ILE A 210 6.09 16.45 -0.36
C ILE A 210 5.26 17.26 -1.36
N GLU A 211 5.76 17.45 -2.57
CA GLU A 211 5.07 18.18 -3.63
C GLU A 211 3.79 17.46 -4.06
N TYR A 212 3.87 16.16 -4.37
CA TYR A 212 2.72 15.38 -4.81
C TYR A 212 1.59 15.30 -3.77
N LEU A 213 1.96 15.09 -2.50
CA LEU A 213 1.01 15.00 -1.39
C LEU A 213 0.63 16.37 -0.83
N GLN A 214 1.22 17.45 -1.37
CA GLN A 214 1.00 18.83 -0.93
C GLN A 214 1.20 18.99 0.58
N MET A 215 2.26 18.38 1.11
CA MET A 215 2.54 18.40 2.55
C MET A 215 2.88 19.81 3.02
N GLY A 216 2.12 20.34 3.99
CA GLY A 216 2.49 21.56 4.69
C GLY A 216 3.79 21.41 5.51
N PRO A 217 4.37 22.51 6.02
CA PRO A 217 5.70 22.46 6.66
C PRO A 217 5.83 21.47 7.82
N SER A 218 4.81 21.35 8.66
CA SER A 218 4.80 20.38 9.78
C SER A 218 4.76 18.95 9.31
N TRP A 219 3.87 18.64 8.34
CA TRP A 219 3.76 17.31 7.77
C TRP A 219 5.03 16.93 6.99
N ALA A 220 5.59 17.84 6.20
CA ALA A 220 6.84 17.63 5.48
C ALA A 220 8.01 17.32 6.43
N ARG A 221 8.11 18.03 7.58
CA ARG A 221 9.10 17.75 8.63
C ARG A 221 8.88 16.35 9.24
N HIS A 222 7.65 16.02 9.62
CA HIS A 222 7.29 14.70 10.14
C HIS A 222 7.67 13.58 9.16
N TYR A 223 7.36 13.76 7.87
CA TYR A 223 7.74 12.80 6.82
C TYR A 223 9.26 12.66 6.68
N ARG A 224 10.01 13.77 6.62
CA ARG A 224 11.47 13.73 6.48
C ARG A 224 12.16 13.08 7.67
N ASN A 225 11.66 13.29 8.89
CA ASN A 225 12.18 12.63 10.09
C ASN A 225 12.12 11.11 10.02
N TRP A 226 11.11 10.55 9.31
CA TRP A 226 11.01 9.13 9.05
C TRP A 226 11.80 8.73 7.79
N ALA A 227 11.68 9.48 6.71
CA ALA A 227 12.17 9.10 5.38
C ALA A 227 13.70 9.16 5.25
N GLN A 228 14.34 10.14 5.87
CA GLN A 228 15.78 10.35 5.74
C GLN A 228 16.60 9.21 6.35
N PRO A 229 16.44 8.81 7.62
CA PRO A 229 17.17 7.68 8.18
C PRO A 229 16.83 6.36 7.50
N TYR A 230 15.60 6.19 7.00
CA TYR A 230 15.21 5.04 6.20
C TYR A 230 16.01 4.94 4.91
N PHE A 231 16.15 6.04 4.16
CA PHE A 231 16.97 6.11 2.95
C PHE A 231 18.46 5.87 3.22
N GLU A 232 18.99 6.46 4.29
CA GLU A 232 20.40 6.34 4.68
C GLU A 232 20.79 4.89 4.93
N VAL A 233 19.91 4.08 5.53
CA VAL A 233 20.18 2.65 5.76
C VAL A 233 20.04 1.84 4.48
N LEU A 234 19.08 2.18 3.61
CA LEU A 234 18.89 1.46 2.34
C LEU A 234 20.04 1.66 1.36
N HIS A 235 20.68 2.82 1.34
CA HIS A 235 21.78 3.16 0.40
C HIS A 235 21.47 2.79 -1.06
N GLY A 236 20.22 2.91 -1.50
CA GLY A 236 19.80 2.51 -2.84
C GLY A 236 19.72 0.99 -3.06
N SER A 237 19.74 0.18 -1.99
CA SER A 237 19.60 -1.27 -2.06
C SER A 237 18.15 -1.68 -2.34
N VAL A 238 17.63 -1.22 -3.49
CA VAL A 238 16.29 -1.50 -4.00
C VAL A 238 16.35 -2.13 -5.37
N GLY A 239 15.42 -3.02 -5.70
CA GLY A 239 15.40 -3.73 -6.97
C GLY A 239 13.98 -4.17 -7.35
N PHE A 240 13.87 -4.90 -8.44
CA PHE A 240 12.60 -5.49 -8.88
C PHE A 240 12.80 -6.89 -9.41
N ALA A 241 11.74 -7.68 -9.44
CA ALA A 241 11.67 -8.97 -10.13
C ALA A 241 10.96 -8.80 -11.48
N GLU A 242 11.41 -9.52 -12.50
CA GLU A 242 10.63 -9.66 -13.73
C GLU A 242 9.40 -10.54 -13.47
N GLY A 243 8.29 -10.21 -14.12
CA GLY A 243 7.03 -10.96 -14.06
C GLY A 243 5.82 -10.04 -14.06
N GLY A 244 4.66 -10.62 -14.32
CA GLY A 244 3.38 -9.94 -14.39
C GLY A 244 2.60 -10.01 -13.07
N LEU A 245 1.73 -9.02 -12.90
CA LEU A 245 0.80 -8.92 -11.79
C LEU A 245 -0.54 -8.44 -12.35
N PHE A 246 -1.62 -9.13 -12.04
CA PHE A 246 -2.99 -8.70 -12.33
C PHE A 246 -3.50 -7.85 -11.16
N HIS A 247 -4.03 -6.66 -11.47
CA HIS A 247 -4.69 -5.80 -10.53
C HIS A 247 -6.20 -5.83 -10.78
N LEU A 248 -6.94 -6.33 -9.80
CA LEU A 248 -8.37 -6.55 -9.89
C LEU A 248 -9.13 -5.22 -9.84
N TRP A 249 -10.17 -5.11 -10.63
CA TRP A 249 -11.00 -3.91 -10.68
C TRP A 249 -11.71 -3.65 -9.33
N HIS A 250 -11.66 -2.41 -8.87
CA HIS A 250 -12.36 -1.92 -7.69
C HIS A 250 -12.73 -0.45 -7.83
N GLY A 251 -13.50 -0.13 -8.85
CA GLY A 251 -13.97 1.22 -9.14
C GLY A 251 -13.06 2.00 -10.10
N GLU A 252 -13.64 3.02 -10.68
CA GLU A 252 -13.01 3.86 -11.71
C GLU A 252 -11.89 4.73 -11.14
N LEU A 253 -10.77 4.83 -11.88
CA LEU A 253 -9.62 5.66 -11.49
C LEU A 253 -9.99 7.14 -11.27
N LYS A 254 -10.91 7.69 -12.08
CA LYS A 254 -11.39 9.08 -11.96
C LYS A 254 -11.99 9.40 -10.58
N ASN A 255 -12.65 8.42 -9.94
CA ASN A 255 -13.27 8.58 -8.63
C ASN A 255 -12.24 8.66 -7.48
N ARG A 256 -11.01 8.27 -7.74
CA ARG A 256 -9.92 8.28 -6.73
C ARG A 256 -9.27 9.67 -6.58
N ARG A 257 -9.50 10.60 -7.51
CA ARG A 257 -9.05 12.00 -7.46
C ARG A 257 -7.59 12.15 -7.04
N TYR A 258 -6.70 11.37 -7.63
CA TYR A 258 -5.30 11.29 -7.19
C TYR A 258 -4.57 12.64 -7.11
N ALA A 259 -4.82 13.56 -8.06
CA ALA A 259 -4.20 14.87 -8.07
C ALA A 259 -4.84 15.87 -7.10
N GLU A 260 -6.14 15.76 -6.86
CA GLU A 260 -6.93 16.81 -6.17
C GLU A 260 -7.15 16.53 -4.68
N ARG A 261 -7.14 15.24 -4.28
CA ARG A 261 -7.56 14.82 -2.94
C ARG A 261 -6.73 15.43 -1.81
N HIS A 262 -5.47 15.78 -2.09
CA HIS A 262 -4.57 16.35 -1.09
C HIS A 262 -4.70 17.87 -0.93
N THR A 263 -5.26 18.57 -1.92
CA THR A 263 -5.35 20.04 -1.92
C THR A 263 -6.13 20.57 -0.73
N PHE A 264 -7.28 19.96 -0.44
CA PHE A 264 -8.11 20.39 0.71
C PHE A 264 -7.40 20.12 2.05
N LEU A 265 -6.79 18.93 2.21
CA LEU A 265 -6.06 18.58 3.43
C LEU A 265 -4.90 19.55 3.68
N ALA A 266 -4.18 19.93 2.61
CA ALA A 266 -3.13 20.94 2.66
C ALA A 266 -3.66 22.31 3.12
N SER A 267 -4.83 22.75 2.59
CA SER A 267 -5.44 24.04 2.96
C SER A 267 -5.88 24.08 4.42
N CYS A 268 -6.22 22.93 5.03
CA CYS A 268 -6.52 22.83 6.46
C CYS A 268 -5.26 22.89 7.35
N GLY A 269 -4.06 22.95 6.78
CA GLY A 269 -2.81 22.96 7.53
C GLY A 269 -2.62 21.69 8.38
N PHE A 270 -2.86 20.52 7.78
CA PHE A 270 -2.74 19.23 8.45
C PHE A 270 -1.37 19.02 9.07
N ASP A 271 -1.34 18.60 10.33
CA ASP A 271 -0.15 18.32 11.12
C ASP A 271 -0.31 16.95 11.82
N PRO A 272 0.34 15.88 11.35
CA PRO A 272 0.18 14.55 11.92
C PRO A 272 0.42 14.47 13.43
N GLU A 273 1.36 15.26 13.96
CA GLU A 273 1.72 15.24 15.39
C GLU A 273 0.63 15.85 16.27
N LYS A 274 -0.19 16.75 15.71
CA LYS A 274 -1.23 17.46 16.47
C LYS A 274 -2.63 16.93 16.18
N ASP A 275 -2.88 16.56 14.93
CA ASP A 275 -4.23 16.26 14.46
C ASP A 275 -4.60 14.79 14.61
N LEU A 276 -3.59 13.91 14.84
CA LEU A 276 -3.78 12.47 14.98
C LEU A 276 -3.26 11.96 16.32
N TRP A 277 -3.85 10.87 16.79
CA TRP A 277 -3.33 10.06 17.88
C TRP A 277 -3.64 8.57 17.64
N ILE A 278 -2.90 7.68 18.32
CA ILE A 278 -3.05 6.23 18.17
C ILE A 278 -3.82 5.70 19.37
N ASP A 279 -4.91 4.99 19.11
CA ASP A 279 -5.72 4.36 20.14
C ASP A 279 -5.13 3.04 20.70
N ASP A 280 -5.80 2.45 21.69
CA ASP A 280 -5.33 1.22 22.37
C ASP A 280 -5.24 0.00 21.44
N GLN A 281 -5.96 -0.01 20.32
CA GLN A 281 -5.88 -1.06 19.30
C GLN A 281 -4.79 -0.76 18.24
N GLY A 282 -4.17 0.40 18.35
CA GLY A 282 -3.07 0.82 17.48
C GLY A 282 -3.52 1.48 16.19
N THR A 283 -4.76 1.95 16.08
CA THR A 283 -5.28 2.65 14.90
C THR A 283 -5.29 4.16 15.10
N TRP A 284 -5.27 4.90 13.97
CA TRP A 284 -5.33 6.34 13.98
C TRP A 284 -6.72 6.86 14.34
N ARG A 285 -6.74 7.92 15.15
CA ARG A 285 -7.90 8.76 15.45
C ARG A 285 -7.57 10.22 15.23
N TRP A 286 -8.60 10.98 14.84
CA TRP A 286 -8.55 12.43 14.86
C TRP A 286 -8.59 12.93 16.31
N ASN A 287 -7.87 14.01 16.59
CA ASN A 287 -7.97 14.65 17.90
C ASN A 287 -9.12 15.67 18.04
N GLY A 288 -9.94 15.82 16.99
CA GLY A 288 -11.09 16.72 16.96
C GLY A 288 -10.78 18.19 16.67
N LEU A 289 -9.50 18.56 16.42
CA LEU A 289 -9.14 19.95 16.15
C LEU A 289 -9.48 20.42 14.72
N LYS A 290 -9.71 19.49 13.79
CA LYS A 290 -9.94 19.79 12.37
C LYS A 290 -11.18 19.06 11.83
N SER A 291 -12.34 19.46 12.33
CA SER A 291 -13.63 18.85 11.92
C SER A 291 -13.89 18.91 10.41
N GLU A 292 -13.44 19.96 9.72
CA GLU A 292 -13.58 20.08 8.27
C GLU A 292 -12.70 19.07 7.52
N ALA A 293 -11.47 18.86 7.96
CA ALA A 293 -10.59 17.83 7.39
C ALA A 293 -11.15 16.43 7.61
N GLU A 294 -11.66 16.13 8.79
CA GLU A 294 -12.31 14.87 9.10
C GLU A 294 -13.54 14.61 8.21
N GLN A 295 -14.42 15.60 8.06
CA GLN A 295 -15.59 15.50 7.19
C GLN A 295 -15.20 15.30 5.73
N TYR A 296 -14.18 16.02 5.25
CA TYR A 296 -13.68 15.86 3.89
C TYR A 296 -13.14 14.44 3.63
N VAL A 297 -12.33 13.93 4.55
CA VAL A 297 -11.77 12.56 4.46
C VAL A 297 -12.89 11.53 4.44
N ARG A 298 -13.89 11.68 5.29
CA ARG A 298 -15.09 10.81 5.31
C ARG A 298 -15.85 10.85 3.98
N GLY A 299 -16.09 12.04 3.42
CA GLY A 299 -16.75 12.22 2.12
C GLY A 299 -15.95 11.64 0.95
N TYR A 300 -14.62 11.67 1.03
CA TYR A 300 -13.75 11.06 0.01
C TYR A 300 -14.00 9.57 -0.17
N PHE A 301 -14.15 8.79 0.93
CA PHE A 301 -14.43 7.36 0.81
C PHE A 301 -15.75 7.08 0.09
N GLN A 302 -16.81 7.85 0.41
CA GLN A 302 -18.12 7.71 -0.25
C GLN A 302 -18.03 8.01 -1.75
N ALA A 303 -17.22 9.01 -2.13
CA ALA A 303 -17.06 9.41 -3.53
C ALA A 303 -16.30 8.40 -4.40
N ARG A 304 -15.60 7.42 -3.80
CA ARG A 304 -14.80 6.42 -4.55
C ARG A 304 -15.63 5.45 -5.38
N ARG A 305 -16.88 5.14 -4.98
CA ARG A 305 -17.81 4.25 -5.70
C ARG A 305 -17.13 2.97 -6.17
N GLU A 306 -16.64 2.16 -5.24
CA GLU A 306 -15.78 1.02 -5.56
C GLU A 306 -16.53 -0.19 -6.13
N ASP A 307 -17.85 -0.21 -6.09
CA ASP A 307 -18.70 -1.20 -6.75
C ASP A 307 -19.26 -0.73 -8.11
N GLY A 308 -19.03 0.55 -8.47
CA GLY A 308 -19.50 1.17 -9.71
C GLY A 308 -20.50 2.30 -9.55
#